data_d83c06f1e7be570d1001948a251a415e
#
_entry.id   d83c06f1e7be570d1001948a251a415e
#
_cell.length_a   1.000
_cell.length_b   1.000
_cell.length_c   1.000
_cell.angle_alpha   90.00
_cell.angle_beta   90.00
_cell.angle_gamma   90.00
#
_symmetry.space_group_name_H-M   'P 1'
#
loop_
_entity.id
_entity.type
_entity.pdbx_description
1 polymer ?
#
loop_
_entity_poly.entity_id
_entity_poly.type
_entity_poly.pdbx_seq_one_letter_code
_entity_poly.pdbx_strand_id
1 'polypeptide(L)'
;MTEFPTELGVLTCLMLLAVSMWIPYVVGISSDPSEEEAFARPAQISNLRPWVQRAHRAQLNLLEQAMPFAVLVLIVNALDGFSTLTYWTAILFFWIRVLHAAGMISGIARIPIRPILFTVGWVCCLIMGYAVFAAA
;
A
#
# COMPACT_ATOMS: atom_id res chain seq x y z
N MET A 1 -14.49 -27.44 -7.77
CA MET A 1 -13.44 -26.37 -7.73
C MET A 1 -13.80 -25.44 -6.60
N THR A 2 -12.94 -25.33 -5.63
CA THR A 2 -13.09 -24.29 -4.60
C THR A 2 -12.89 -22.95 -5.29
N GLU A 3 -13.88 -22.06 -5.21
CA GLU A 3 -13.74 -20.73 -5.75
C GLU A 3 -12.57 -20.03 -5.06
N PHE A 4 -11.73 -19.34 -5.85
CA PHE A 4 -10.59 -18.60 -5.30
C PHE A 4 -11.12 -17.42 -4.47
N PRO A 5 -10.80 -17.33 -3.16
CA PRO A 5 -11.34 -16.29 -2.30
C PRO A 5 -10.98 -14.89 -2.82
N THR A 6 -11.96 -14.00 -2.83
CA THR A 6 -11.78 -12.61 -3.29
C THR A 6 -10.71 -11.89 -2.47
N GLU A 7 -10.65 -12.14 -1.17
CA GLU A 7 -9.66 -11.56 -0.27
C GLU A 7 -8.23 -11.89 -0.70
N LEU A 8 -7.98 -13.13 -1.13
CA LEU A 8 -6.66 -13.53 -1.64
C LEU A 8 -6.36 -12.91 -3.01
N GLY A 9 -7.38 -12.77 -3.86
CA GLY A 9 -7.25 -12.06 -5.14
C GLY A 9 -6.89 -10.59 -4.95
N VAL A 10 -7.61 -9.91 -4.06
CA VAL A 10 -7.33 -8.51 -3.68
C VAL A 10 -5.94 -8.38 -3.07
N LEU A 11 -5.57 -9.30 -2.18
CA LEU A 11 -4.23 -9.32 -1.58
C LEU A 11 -3.15 -9.48 -2.65
N THR A 12 -3.35 -10.35 -3.63
CA THR A 12 -2.41 -10.52 -4.75
C THR A 12 -2.24 -9.22 -5.52
N CYS A 13 -3.34 -8.54 -5.87
CA CYS A 13 -3.28 -7.24 -6.55
C CYS A 13 -2.56 -6.18 -5.70
N LEU A 14 -2.81 -6.16 -4.39
CA LEU A 14 -2.13 -5.26 -3.46
C LEU A 14 -0.62 -5.50 -3.42
N MET A 15 -0.19 -6.76 -3.40
CA MET A 15 1.24 -7.11 -3.41
C MET A 15 1.90 -6.77 -4.74
N LEU A 16 1.21 -6.95 -5.87
CA LEU A 16 1.70 -6.52 -7.17
C LEU A 16 1.83 -5.00 -7.26
N LEU A 17 0.89 -4.26 -6.68
CA LEU A 17 1.01 -2.81 -6.55
C LEU A 17 2.23 -2.45 -5.69
N ALA A 18 2.37 -3.06 -4.52
CA ALA A 18 3.45 -2.78 -3.59
C ALA A 18 4.83 -3.04 -4.21
N VAL A 19 5.00 -4.17 -4.91
CA VAL A 19 6.26 -4.51 -5.58
C VAL A 19 6.55 -3.62 -6.79
N SER A 20 5.56 -2.93 -7.34
CA SER A 20 5.70 -2.03 -8.49
C SER A 20 5.93 -0.56 -8.11
N MET A 21 5.74 -0.21 -6.85
CA MET A 21 5.82 1.19 -6.38
C MET A 21 7.24 1.79 -6.43
N TRP A 22 8.28 0.98 -6.63
CA TRP A 22 9.63 1.47 -6.86
C TRP A 22 9.75 2.17 -8.22
N ILE A 23 8.91 1.82 -9.20
CA ILE A 23 9.03 2.29 -10.60
C ILE A 23 8.96 3.82 -10.70
N PRO A 24 7.95 4.52 -10.16
CA PRO A 24 7.90 5.99 -10.21
C PRO A 24 9.13 6.64 -9.56
N TYR A 25 9.61 6.09 -8.46
CA TYR A 25 10.78 6.60 -7.75
C TYR A 25 12.05 6.47 -8.59
N VAL A 26 12.30 5.28 -9.14
CA VAL A 26 13.51 5.03 -9.96
C VAL A 26 13.46 5.81 -11.28
N VAL A 27 12.29 5.89 -11.93
CA VAL A 27 12.10 6.74 -13.11
C VAL A 27 12.40 8.21 -12.79
N GLY A 28 11.96 8.68 -11.64
CA GLY A 28 12.23 10.04 -11.17
C GLY A 28 13.72 10.30 -10.96
N ILE A 29 14.44 9.38 -10.34
CA ILE A 29 15.90 9.49 -10.14
C ILE A 29 16.63 9.46 -11.47
N SER A 30 16.33 8.48 -12.33
CA SER A 30 17.05 8.28 -13.61
C SER A 30 16.80 9.41 -14.62
N SER A 31 15.72 10.15 -14.48
CA SER A 31 15.38 11.26 -15.36
C SER A 31 15.92 12.62 -14.89
N ASP A 32 16.59 12.68 -13.75
CA ASP A 32 17.21 13.90 -13.24
C ASP A 32 18.66 14.00 -13.71
N PRO A 33 19.00 14.95 -14.62
CA PRO A 33 20.34 15.08 -15.17
C PRO A 33 21.40 15.51 -14.14
N SER A 34 21.01 16.00 -12.97
CA SER A 34 21.93 16.35 -11.87
C SER A 34 22.40 15.15 -11.07
N GLU A 35 21.81 13.98 -11.28
CA GLU A 35 22.04 12.76 -10.51
C GLU A 35 22.69 11.64 -11.36
N GLU A 36 23.66 11.98 -12.20
CA GLU A 36 24.42 10.99 -12.99
C GLU A 36 25.04 9.88 -12.14
N GLU A 37 25.28 10.14 -10.86
CA GLU A 37 25.79 9.19 -9.87
C GLU A 37 24.71 8.55 -9.00
N ALA A 38 23.42 8.74 -9.30
CA ALA A 38 22.30 8.29 -8.44
C ALA A 38 22.33 6.78 -8.15
N PHE A 39 22.83 5.98 -9.09
CA PHE A 39 22.98 4.54 -8.92
C PHE A 39 24.31 4.12 -8.27
N ALA A 40 25.30 5.01 -8.19
CA ALA A 40 26.59 4.76 -7.57
C ALA A 40 26.62 5.10 -6.07
N ARG A 41 25.71 5.96 -5.61
CA ARG A 41 25.58 6.39 -4.21
C ARG A 41 24.11 6.40 -3.78
N PRO A 42 23.80 6.19 -2.48
CA PRO A 42 22.47 6.42 -1.97
C PRO A 42 22.03 7.86 -2.30
N ALA A 43 20.95 8.01 -3.02
CA ALA A 43 20.41 9.31 -3.36
C ALA A 43 20.02 10.08 -2.09
N GLN A 44 20.46 11.34 -1.99
CA GLN A 44 19.96 12.23 -0.93
C GLN A 44 18.53 12.66 -1.31
N ILE A 45 17.54 12.08 -0.64
CA ILE A 45 16.12 12.28 -0.93
C ILE A 45 15.74 13.77 -0.91
N SER A 46 16.35 14.56 -0.02
CA SER A 46 16.10 16.01 0.09
C SER A 46 16.49 16.81 -1.17
N ASN A 47 17.39 16.27 -2.01
CA ASN A 47 17.87 16.92 -3.25
C ASN A 47 17.05 16.53 -4.49
N LEU A 48 16.12 15.57 -4.34
CA LEU A 48 15.29 15.11 -5.45
C LEU A 48 14.12 16.08 -5.71
N ARG A 49 13.59 16.04 -6.92
CA ARG A 49 12.38 16.81 -7.27
C ARG A 49 11.21 16.46 -6.34
N PRO A 50 10.32 17.41 -6.02
CA PRO A 50 9.25 17.18 -5.05
C PRO A 50 8.37 15.97 -5.34
N TRP A 51 8.03 15.70 -6.61
CA TRP A 51 7.20 14.55 -6.96
C TRP A 51 7.92 13.21 -6.75
N VAL A 52 9.25 13.18 -6.93
CA VAL A 52 10.08 11.98 -6.68
C VAL A 52 10.15 11.69 -5.18
N GLN A 53 10.28 12.72 -4.36
CA GLN A 53 10.20 12.59 -2.89
C GLN A 53 8.83 12.04 -2.46
N ARG A 54 7.74 12.52 -3.09
CA ARG A 54 6.39 12.00 -2.82
C ARG A 54 6.24 10.54 -3.26
N ALA A 55 6.79 10.16 -4.41
CA ALA A 55 6.78 8.77 -4.88
C ALA A 55 7.50 7.84 -3.90
N HIS A 56 8.66 8.23 -3.40
CA HIS A 56 9.38 7.48 -2.37
C HIS A 56 8.56 7.32 -1.10
N ARG A 57 7.98 8.42 -0.60
CA ARG A 57 7.10 8.37 0.58
C ARG A 57 5.85 7.51 0.36
N ALA A 58 5.26 7.56 -0.83
CA ALA A 58 4.11 6.74 -1.18
C ALA A 58 4.43 5.23 -1.12
N GLN A 59 5.59 4.85 -1.62
CA GLN A 59 6.10 3.47 -1.53
C GLN A 59 6.21 3.01 -0.08
N LEU A 60 6.89 3.78 0.77
CA LEU A 60 7.07 3.43 2.18
C LEU A 60 5.74 3.36 2.93
N ASN A 61 4.86 4.34 2.74
CA ASN A 61 3.55 4.36 3.39
C ASN A 61 2.65 3.18 2.96
N LEU A 62 2.75 2.77 1.70
CA LEU A 62 2.02 1.59 1.24
C LEU A 62 2.51 0.34 1.97
N LEU A 63 3.82 0.13 2.03
CA LEU A 63 4.42 -1.04 2.69
C LEU A 63 4.11 -1.09 4.18
N GLU A 64 4.14 0.04 4.87
CA GLU A 64 3.84 0.12 6.32
C GLU A 64 2.48 -0.46 6.69
N GLN A 65 1.48 -0.30 5.84
CA GLN A 65 0.14 -0.85 6.08
C GLN A 65 -0.13 -2.16 5.33
N ALA A 66 0.40 -2.30 4.11
CA ALA A 66 0.14 -3.48 3.28
C ALA A 66 0.75 -4.75 3.88
N MET A 67 1.91 -4.66 4.51
CA MET A 67 2.56 -5.82 5.13
C MET A 67 1.75 -6.38 6.30
N PRO A 68 1.39 -5.60 7.34
CA PRO A 68 0.56 -6.12 8.41
C PRO A 68 -0.82 -6.56 7.92
N PHE A 69 -1.44 -5.84 6.97
CA PHE A 69 -2.70 -6.25 6.39
C PHE A 69 -2.60 -7.62 5.70
N ALA A 70 -1.54 -7.85 4.92
CA ALA A 70 -1.29 -9.12 4.24
C ALA A 70 -1.17 -10.29 5.24
N VAL A 71 -0.42 -10.09 6.30
CA VAL A 71 -0.26 -11.11 7.35
C VAL A 71 -1.60 -11.43 8.00
N LEU A 72 -2.40 -10.42 8.33
CA LEU A 72 -3.73 -10.62 8.94
C LEU A 72 -4.68 -11.38 8.01
N VAL A 73 -4.70 -11.05 6.71
CA VAL A 73 -5.52 -11.78 5.71
C VAL A 73 -5.11 -13.25 5.64
N LEU A 74 -3.80 -13.53 5.64
CA LEU A 74 -3.30 -14.92 5.60
C LEU A 74 -3.64 -15.69 6.88
N ILE A 75 -3.63 -15.04 8.04
CA ILE A 75 -4.06 -15.67 9.30
C ILE A 75 -5.55 -15.99 9.25
N VAL A 76 -6.40 -15.07 8.80
CA VAL A 76 -7.85 -15.31 8.64
C VAL A 76 -8.07 -16.49 7.67
N ASN A 77 -7.34 -16.52 6.56
CA ASN A 77 -7.43 -17.64 5.61
C ASN A 77 -7.04 -18.97 6.25
N ALA A 78 -5.97 -19.00 7.04
CA ALA A 78 -5.52 -20.21 7.73
C ALA A 78 -6.52 -20.74 8.77
N LEU A 79 -7.41 -19.88 9.26
CA LEU A 79 -8.48 -20.20 10.20
C LEU A 79 -9.84 -20.47 9.52
N ASP A 80 -9.87 -20.51 8.19
CA ASP A 80 -11.11 -20.59 7.38
C ASP A 80 -12.14 -19.50 7.76
N GLY A 81 -11.64 -18.34 8.19
CA GLY A 81 -12.43 -17.25 8.80
C GLY A 81 -12.94 -16.17 7.85
N PHE A 82 -12.87 -16.38 6.54
CA PHE A 82 -13.39 -15.40 5.57
C PHE A 82 -14.90 -15.24 5.70
N SER A 83 -15.34 -13.99 5.62
CA SER A 83 -16.72 -13.58 5.84
C SER A 83 -17.07 -12.37 4.96
N THR A 84 -18.33 -11.98 4.95
CA THR A 84 -18.77 -10.74 4.28
C THR A 84 -18.00 -9.52 4.79
N LEU A 85 -17.64 -9.49 6.07
CA LEU A 85 -16.86 -8.41 6.67
C LEU A 85 -15.44 -8.37 6.08
N THR A 86 -14.74 -9.51 6.02
CA THR A 86 -13.39 -9.59 5.46
C THR A 86 -13.37 -9.27 3.97
N TYR A 87 -14.37 -9.72 3.23
CA TYR A 87 -14.56 -9.44 1.82
C TYR A 87 -14.57 -7.93 1.53
N TRP A 88 -15.47 -7.19 2.17
CA TRP A 88 -15.60 -5.75 1.94
C TRP A 88 -14.42 -4.96 2.50
N THR A 89 -13.87 -5.40 3.62
CA THR A 89 -12.67 -4.78 4.21
C THR A 89 -11.47 -4.88 3.29
N ALA A 90 -11.26 -6.03 2.65
CA ALA A 90 -10.17 -6.22 1.70
C ALA A 90 -10.31 -5.32 0.46
N ILE A 91 -11.50 -5.26 -0.12
CA ILE A 91 -11.80 -4.38 -1.27
C ILE A 91 -11.59 -2.91 -0.90
N LEU A 92 -12.14 -2.48 0.24
CA LEU A 92 -11.98 -1.10 0.72
C LEU A 92 -10.52 -0.74 0.95
N PHE A 93 -9.77 -1.62 1.63
CA PHE A 93 -8.34 -1.40 1.88
C PHE A 93 -7.55 -1.20 0.59
N PHE A 94 -7.75 -2.07 -0.40
CA PHE A 94 -7.06 -1.98 -1.68
C PHE A 94 -7.30 -0.62 -2.35
N TRP A 95 -8.56 -0.20 -2.50
CA TRP A 95 -8.88 1.06 -3.15
C TRP A 95 -8.40 2.28 -2.36
N ILE A 96 -8.49 2.26 -1.04
CA ILE A 96 -7.94 3.30 -0.18
C ILE A 96 -6.42 3.42 -0.39
N ARG A 97 -5.71 2.31 -0.52
CA ARG A 97 -4.26 2.35 -0.76
C ARG A 97 -3.91 2.81 -2.17
N VAL A 98 -4.67 2.44 -3.17
CA VAL A 98 -4.51 2.96 -4.54
C VAL A 98 -4.71 4.48 -4.57
N LEU A 99 -5.79 4.97 -3.98
CA LEU A 99 -6.09 6.41 -3.90
C LEU A 99 -5.03 7.17 -3.11
N HIS A 100 -4.56 6.62 -2.01
CA HIS A 100 -3.50 7.22 -1.20
C HIS A 100 -2.19 7.33 -1.99
N ALA A 101 -1.77 6.27 -2.66
CA ALA A 101 -0.53 6.25 -3.44
C ALA A 101 -0.61 7.23 -4.63
N ALA A 102 -1.68 7.16 -5.42
CA ALA A 102 -1.91 8.05 -6.54
C ALA A 102 -2.02 9.52 -6.11
N GLY A 103 -2.74 9.78 -5.03
CA GLY A 103 -2.90 11.12 -4.47
C GLY A 103 -1.60 11.69 -3.93
N MET A 104 -0.75 10.88 -3.30
CA MET A 104 0.58 11.32 -2.85
C MET A 104 1.51 11.65 -4.01
N ILE A 105 1.62 10.78 -5.00
CA ILE A 105 2.54 10.97 -6.15
C ILE A 105 2.13 12.21 -6.94
N SER A 106 0.83 12.36 -7.22
CA SER A 106 0.30 13.51 -7.97
C SER A 106 0.32 14.83 -7.18
N GLY A 107 0.44 14.77 -5.85
CA GLY A 107 0.38 15.93 -4.96
C GLY A 107 -1.03 16.44 -4.66
N ILE A 108 -2.07 15.73 -5.10
CA ILE A 108 -3.48 16.08 -4.84
C ILE A 108 -3.86 15.75 -3.39
N ALA A 109 -3.35 14.65 -2.83
CA ALA A 109 -3.61 14.26 -1.45
C ALA A 109 -2.84 15.13 -0.47
N ARG A 110 -3.43 16.27 -0.13
CA ARG A 110 -2.95 17.21 0.89
C ARG A 110 -3.71 16.98 2.21
N ILE A 111 -3.28 17.66 3.26
CA ILE A 111 -4.04 17.73 4.51
C ILE A 111 -5.39 18.40 4.22
N PRO A 112 -6.55 17.84 4.63
CA PRO A 112 -6.74 16.68 5.52
C PRO A 112 -6.90 15.31 4.82
N ILE A 113 -6.89 15.24 3.49
CA ILE A 113 -7.23 14.01 2.75
C ILE A 113 -6.26 12.88 3.04
N ARG A 114 -4.96 13.17 3.04
CA ARG A 114 -3.90 12.19 3.25
C ARG A 114 -4.01 11.47 4.61
N PRO A 115 -4.11 12.16 5.76
CA PRO A 115 -4.28 11.49 7.04
C PRO A 115 -5.60 10.73 7.15
N ILE A 116 -6.68 11.18 6.51
CA ILE A 116 -7.96 10.47 6.48
C ILE A 116 -7.81 9.12 5.77
N LEU A 117 -7.22 9.10 4.57
CA LEU A 117 -6.99 7.86 3.83
C LEU A 117 -6.09 6.88 4.61
N PHE A 118 -5.05 7.39 5.25
CA PHE A 118 -4.17 6.59 6.08
C PHE A 118 -4.92 5.99 7.27
N THR A 119 -5.75 6.78 7.96
CA THR A 119 -6.55 6.34 9.10
C THR A 119 -7.58 5.28 8.70
N VAL A 120 -8.26 5.44 7.56
CA VAL A 120 -9.19 4.43 7.05
C VAL A 120 -8.46 3.12 6.77
N GLY A 121 -7.27 3.16 6.17
CA GLY A 121 -6.43 1.99 5.97
C GLY A 121 -6.06 1.30 7.30
N TRP A 122 -5.71 2.08 8.31
CA TRP A 122 -5.43 1.56 9.65
C TRP A 122 -6.66 0.88 10.27
N VAL A 123 -7.84 1.49 10.16
CA VAL A 123 -9.10 0.89 10.64
C VAL A 123 -9.38 -0.44 9.93
N CYS A 124 -9.12 -0.54 8.62
CA CYS A 124 -9.24 -1.80 7.90
C CYS A 124 -8.32 -2.89 8.48
N CYS A 125 -7.10 -2.55 8.87
CA CYS A 125 -6.21 -3.48 9.55
C CYS A 125 -6.78 -3.94 10.90
N LEU A 126 -7.38 -3.03 11.68
CA LEU A 126 -8.03 -3.38 12.94
C LEU A 126 -9.23 -4.31 12.75
N ILE A 127 -10.05 -4.06 11.73
CA ILE A 127 -11.19 -4.93 11.38
C ILE A 127 -10.69 -6.32 10.99
N MET A 128 -9.62 -6.41 10.19
CA MET A 128 -9.04 -7.70 9.81
C MET A 128 -8.45 -8.43 11.03
N GLY A 129 -7.81 -7.69 11.95
CA GLY A 129 -7.35 -8.24 13.23
C GLY A 129 -8.51 -8.76 14.10
N TYR A 130 -9.63 -8.04 14.15
CA TYR A 130 -10.83 -8.53 14.81
C TYR A 130 -11.34 -9.83 14.17
N ALA A 131 -11.34 -9.92 12.85
CA ALA A 131 -11.75 -11.12 12.12
C ALA A 131 -10.90 -12.36 12.48
N VAL A 132 -9.59 -12.18 12.72
CA VAL A 132 -8.72 -13.25 13.23
C VAL A 132 -9.25 -13.80 14.56
N PHE A 133 -9.52 -12.92 15.53
CA PHE A 133 -10.02 -13.36 16.84
C PHE A 133 -11.45 -13.92 16.78
N ALA A 134 -12.28 -13.43 15.86
CA ALA A 134 -13.61 -13.96 15.66
C ALA A 134 -13.64 -15.34 15.00
N ALA A 135 -12.58 -15.70 14.26
CA ALA A 135 -12.42 -17.00 13.62
C ALA A 135 -11.70 -18.03 14.51
N ALA A 136 -10.97 -17.56 15.51
CA ALA A 136 -10.26 -18.43 16.46
C ALA A 136 -11.23 -19.01 17.49
#